data_fb1975c7aeae41c0e3cf358bdaf3c7e3
#
_entry.id   fb1975c7aeae41c0e3cf358bdaf3c7e3
#
_cell.length_a   1.000
_cell.length_b   1.000
_cell.length_c   1.000
_cell.angle_alpha   90.00
_cell.angle_beta   90.00
_cell.angle_gamma   90.00
#
_symmetry.space_group_name_H-M   'P 1'
#
loop_
_entity.id
_entity.type
_entity.pdbx_description
1 polymer ?
#
loop_
_entity_poly.entity_id
_entity_poly.type
_entity_poly.pdbx_seq_one_letter_code
_entity_poly.pdbx_strand_id
1 'polypeptide(L)'
;MLYNMSIFCDNTDRHFVICVVSIVMRVSTFNDQTYPNLEDGIAKQIEAAGGIENINGFVIDLRNNPGGLLNQAIKVSDAFLEKGEIVSTRGRAPEDGDRWNARAGDLAQGKPIVVLINGGSASASEIVAGALQDHRRAIVVGTKSFGKGSVQTIMPVAGDGAMRFTTARYYTPSGRSIQALRVSPDTIVQPPRNDPHPTGAEAAEAASSTRHRAQLPRSPHHPHPTH
;
A
#
# COMPACT_ATOMS: atom_id res chain seq x y z
N MET A 1 -6.79 11.54 9.69
CA MET A 1 -7.40 10.98 8.48
C MET A 1 -8.22 12.09 7.83
N LEU A 2 -8.06 12.33 6.54
CA LEU A 2 -8.83 13.34 5.81
C LEU A 2 -9.84 12.61 4.92
N TYR A 3 -11.10 13.00 5.01
CA TYR A 3 -12.18 12.50 4.16
C TYR A 3 -12.65 13.62 3.27
N ASN A 4 -12.75 13.36 1.99
CA ASN A 4 -13.36 14.26 1.04
C ASN A 4 -14.35 13.50 0.16
N MET A 5 -15.55 13.99 0.06
CA MET A 5 -16.47 13.60 -1.00
C MET A 5 -16.06 14.36 -2.26
N SER A 6 -15.61 13.65 -3.28
CA SER A 6 -15.26 14.24 -4.56
C SER A 6 -16.43 14.03 -5.51
N ILE A 7 -17.00 15.15 -5.98
CA ILE A 7 -18.03 15.16 -7.02
C ILE A 7 -17.33 15.52 -8.32
N PHE A 8 -17.23 14.58 -9.25
CA PHE A 8 -16.76 14.84 -10.60
C PHE A 8 -17.99 15.00 -11.51
N CYS A 9 -18.16 16.21 -12.06
CA CYS A 9 -19.16 16.46 -13.09
C CYS A 9 -18.41 16.56 -14.42
N ASP A 10 -18.65 15.61 -15.31
CA ASP A 10 -18.17 15.68 -16.69
C ASP A 10 -19.26 16.34 -17.56
N ASN A 11 -18.89 17.42 -18.23
CA ASN A 11 -19.80 18.24 -19.08
C ASN A 11 -19.38 18.12 -20.56
N THR A 12 -19.01 16.91 -21.00
CA THR A 12 -18.52 16.67 -22.36
C THR A 12 -19.64 16.64 -23.41
N ASP A 13 -20.92 16.43 -23.01
CA ASP A 13 -22.06 16.50 -23.90
C ASP A 13 -23.12 17.46 -23.36
N ARG A 14 -23.59 18.37 -24.22
CA ARG A 14 -24.49 19.50 -23.90
C ARG A 14 -25.85 19.15 -23.27
N HIS A 15 -26.11 17.86 -22.93
CA HIS A 15 -27.44 17.42 -22.45
C HIS A 15 -27.42 16.49 -21.25
N PHE A 16 -26.27 16.06 -20.71
CA PHE A 16 -26.23 15.18 -19.55
C PHE A 16 -25.04 15.50 -18.65
N VAL A 17 -25.31 15.95 -17.43
CA VAL A 17 -24.28 16.12 -16.38
C VAL A 17 -24.25 14.84 -15.58
N ILE A 18 -23.21 14.00 -15.76
CA ILE A 18 -22.99 12.83 -14.92
C ILE A 18 -22.17 13.30 -13.73
N CYS A 19 -22.79 13.41 -12.58
CA CYS A 19 -22.09 13.65 -11.32
C CYS A 19 -21.69 12.29 -10.71
N VAL A 20 -20.38 11.99 -10.67
CA VAL A 20 -19.85 10.80 -10.02
C VAL A 20 -19.46 11.17 -8.60
N VAL A 21 -20.16 10.61 -7.62
CA VAL A 21 -19.84 10.79 -6.20
C VAL A 21 -18.94 9.65 -5.76
N SER A 22 -17.75 9.95 -5.29
CA SER A 22 -16.80 8.98 -4.75
C SER A 22 -16.29 9.43 -3.37
N ILE A 23 -16.15 8.47 -2.46
CA ILE A 23 -15.59 8.72 -1.12
C ILE A 23 -14.07 8.52 -1.19
N VAL A 24 -13.32 9.57 -0.89
CA VAL A 24 -11.85 9.54 -0.85
C VAL A 24 -11.40 9.55 0.61
N MET A 25 -10.68 8.51 1.02
CA MET A 25 -10.15 8.31 2.36
C MET A 25 -8.63 8.35 2.33
N ARG A 26 -8.03 9.38 2.91
CA ARG A 26 -6.58 9.44 3.05
C ARG A 26 -6.15 8.89 4.41
N VAL A 27 -5.37 7.81 4.39
CA VAL A 27 -4.76 7.21 5.56
C VAL A 27 -3.27 7.59 5.56
N SER A 28 -2.86 8.48 6.45
CA SER A 28 -1.47 8.98 6.52
C SER A 28 -0.56 8.10 7.39
N THR A 29 -1.13 7.36 8.34
CA THR A 29 -0.43 6.43 9.23
C THR A 29 -1.43 5.45 9.83
N PHE A 30 -0.94 4.31 10.36
CA PHE A 30 -1.75 3.32 11.07
C PHE A 30 -1.51 3.42 12.57
N ASN A 31 -2.45 3.98 13.30
CA ASN A 31 -2.49 4.08 14.77
C ASN A 31 -3.84 3.57 15.31
N ASP A 32 -4.02 3.54 16.63
CA ASP A 32 -5.23 2.99 17.26
C ASP A 32 -6.54 3.64 16.82
N GLN A 33 -6.50 4.88 16.34
CA GLN A 33 -7.68 5.62 15.85
C GLN A 33 -7.96 5.39 14.37
N THR A 34 -7.11 4.64 13.67
CA THR A 34 -7.23 4.51 12.19
C THR A 34 -8.52 3.83 11.79
N TYR A 35 -8.80 2.64 12.33
CA TYR A 35 -10.04 1.92 11.99
C TYR A 35 -11.30 2.62 12.53
N PRO A 36 -11.38 3.05 13.81
CA PRO A 36 -12.55 3.80 14.29
C PRO A 36 -12.87 5.03 13.44
N ASN A 37 -11.86 5.81 13.09
CA ASN A 37 -12.04 6.98 12.23
C ASN A 37 -12.46 6.59 10.79
N LEU A 38 -11.95 5.48 10.25
CA LEU A 38 -12.35 4.98 8.93
C LEU A 38 -13.84 4.65 8.91
N GLU A 39 -14.30 3.85 9.87
CA GLU A 39 -15.69 3.39 9.99
C GLU A 39 -16.66 4.57 10.16
N ASP A 40 -16.38 5.45 11.12
CA ASP A 40 -17.19 6.66 11.38
C ASP A 40 -17.19 7.61 10.14
N GLY A 41 -16.04 7.79 9.51
CA GLY A 41 -15.92 8.65 8.33
C GLY A 41 -16.67 8.13 7.12
N ILE A 42 -16.64 6.82 6.86
CA ILE A 42 -17.42 6.19 5.77
C ILE A 42 -18.93 6.37 6.06
N ALA A 43 -19.37 6.07 7.29
CA ALA A 43 -20.78 6.19 7.66
C ALA A 43 -21.30 7.62 7.43
N LYS A 44 -20.56 8.63 7.89
CA LYS A 44 -20.90 10.06 7.71
C LYS A 44 -20.95 10.48 6.24
N GLN A 45 -20.01 9.98 5.43
CA GLN A 45 -19.98 10.32 4.00
C GLN A 45 -21.13 9.64 3.24
N ILE A 46 -21.50 8.41 3.60
CA ILE A 46 -22.66 7.72 3.04
C ILE A 46 -23.95 8.48 3.39
N GLU A 47 -24.10 8.90 4.66
CA GLU A 47 -25.24 9.71 5.10
C GLU A 47 -25.31 11.04 4.35
N ALA A 48 -24.19 11.75 4.23
CA ALA A 48 -24.10 13.03 3.50
C ALA A 48 -24.43 12.90 2.02
N ALA A 49 -24.15 11.73 1.41
CA ALA A 49 -24.52 11.42 0.03
C ALA A 49 -26.00 11.04 -0.14
N GLY A 50 -26.74 10.90 0.96
CA GLY A 50 -28.13 10.45 0.95
C GLY A 50 -28.30 8.93 0.76
N GLY A 51 -27.24 8.15 0.97
CA GLY A 51 -27.24 6.68 0.92
C GLY A 51 -26.12 6.11 0.05
N ILE A 52 -25.82 4.83 0.25
CA ILE A 52 -24.75 4.11 -0.47
C ILE A 52 -25.03 4.01 -1.98
N GLU A 53 -26.29 3.99 -2.36
CA GLU A 53 -26.75 3.95 -3.77
C GLU A 53 -26.26 5.14 -4.58
N ASN A 54 -26.08 6.29 -3.94
CA ASN A 54 -25.59 7.53 -4.56
C ASN A 54 -24.07 7.57 -4.69
N ILE A 55 -23.36 6.57 -4.15
CA ILE A 55 -21.90 6.47 -4.18
C ILE A 55 -21.48 5.52 -5.31
N ASN A 56 -20.59 5.98 -6.19
CA ASN A 56 -20.09 5.21 -7.31
C ASN A 56 -18.89 4.34 -6.94
N GLY A 57 -18.12 4.74 -5.90
CA GLY A 57 -16.97 3.98 -5.45
C GLY A 57 -16.17 4.65 -4.34
N PHE A 58 -15.09 3.97 -3.94
CA PHE A 58 -14.23 4.38 -2.84
C PHE A 58 -12.77 4.49 -3.30
N VAL A 59 -12.06 5.46 -2.76
CA VAL A 59 -10.62 5.62 -2.98
C VAL A 59 -9.92 5.60 -1.63
N ILE A 60 -8.98 4.66 -1.45
CA ILE A 60 -8.13 4.56 -0.27
C ILE A 60 -6.75 5.11 -0.65
N ASP A 61 -6.41 6.30 -0.20
CA ASP A 61 -5.11 6.92 -0.48
C ASP A 61 -4.09 6.56 0.60
N LEU A 62 -3.16 5.68 0.25
CA LEU A 62 -2.03 5.22 1.07
C LEU A 62 -0.70 5.85 0.64
N ARG A 63 -0.70 6.81 -0.26
CA ARG A 63 0.54 7.45 -0.71
C ARG A 63 1.24 8.17 0.44
N ASN A 64 2.56 7.99 0.52
CA ASN A 64 3.43 8.52 1.57
C ASN A 64 3.05 8.06 3.00
N ASN A 65 2.39 6.91 3.10
CA ASN A 65 2.06 6.30 4.38
C ASN A 65 3.12 5.24 4.74
N PRO A 66 4.00 5.50 5.74
CA PRO A 66 5.10 4.58 6.11
C PRO A 66 4.62 3.32 6.84
N GLY A 67 3.31 3.18 7.09
CA GLY A 67 2.70 2.09 7.81
C GLY A 67 2.33 2.45 9.25
N GLY A 68 2.52 1.51 10.15
CA GLY A 68 2.21 1.62 11.58
C GLY A 68 1.76 0.29 12.15
N LEU A 69 0.70 0.29 12.97
CA LEU A 69 0.24 -0.87 13.71
C LEU A 69 -0.35 -1.95 12.79
N LEU A 70 0.14 -3.18 12.94
CA LEU A 70 -0.34 -4.36 12.20
C LEU A 70 -1.84 -4.61 12.41
N ASN A 71 -2.30 -4.55 13.67
CA ASN A 71 -3.70 -4.77 14.02
C ASN A 71 -4.64 -3.78 13.32
N GLN A 72 -4.19 -2.57 13.03
CA GLN A 72 -4.97 -1.57 12.30
C GLN A 72 -4.97 -1.86 10.80
N ALA A 73 -3.87 -2.33 10.23
CA ALA A 73 -3.85 -2.79 8.84
C ALA A 73 -4.81 -3.97 8.62
N ILE A 74 -4.83 -4.93 9.58
CA ILE A 74 -5.76 -6.06 9.54
C ILE A 74 -7.20 -5.57 9.59
N LYS A 75 -7.56 -4.69 10.55
CA LYS A 75 -8.93 -4.15 10.67
C LYS A 75 -9.37 -3.36 9.45
N VAL A 76 -8.47 -2.55 8.88
CA VAL A 76 -8.77 -1.77 7.65
C VAL A 76 -8.96 -2.69 6.45
N SER A 77 -8.16 -3.76 6.33
CA SER A 77 -8.36 -4.75 5.26
C SER A 77 -9.66 -5.53 5.46
N ASP A 78 -9.93 -5.96 6.70
CA ASP A 78 -11.14 -6.69 7.10
C ASP A 78 -12.42 -5.91 6.75
N ALA A 79 -12.39 -4.58 6.92
CA ALA A 79 -13.50 -3.68 6.63
C ALA A 79 -14.01 -3.71 5.17
N PHE A 80 -13.21 -4.24 4.25
CA PHE A 80 -13.55 -4.30 2.82
C PHE A 80 -13.53 -5.72 2.25
N LEU A 81 -13.34 -6.75 3.08
CA LEU A 81 -13.26 -8.14 2.66
C LEU A 81 -14.34 -8.98 3.35
N GLU A 82 -14.99 -9.87 2.62
CA GLU A 82 -16.00 -10.77 3.18
C GLU A 82 -15.40 -12.04 3.80
N LYS A 83 -14.21 -12.47 3.31
CA LYS A 83 -13.54 -13.71 3.75
C LYS A 83 -12.12 -13.81 3.19
N GLY A 84 -11.39 -14.79 3.70
CA GLY A 84 -10.06 -15.17 3.20
C GLY A 84 -8.92 -14.57 4.02
N GLU A 85 -7.70 -14.97 3.72
CA GLU A 85 -6.51 -14.48 4.40
C GLU A 85 -6.27 -13.00 4.08
N ILE A 86 -5.90 -12.21 5.08
CA ILE A 86 -5.48 -10.82 4.92
C ILE A 86 -3.96 -10.76 4.79
N VAL A 87 -3.27 -11.40 5.74
CA VAL A 87 -1.81 -11.43 5.81
C VAL A 87 -1.36 -12.63 6.62
N SER A 88 -0.21 -13.19 6.29
CA SER A 88 0.47 -14.16 7.13
C SER A 88 1.91 -13.75 7.41
N THR A 89 2.46 -14.29 8.50
CA THR A 89 3.88 -14.18 8.83
C THR A 89 4.55 -15.52 8.71
N ARG A 90 5.85 -15.53 8.37
CA ARG A 90 6.69 -16.72 8.42
C ARG A 90 8.00 -16.35 9.07
N GLY A 91 8.31 -17.05 10.15
CA GLY A 91 9.57 -16.94 10.88
C GLY A 91 10.63 -17.91 10.38
N ARG A 92 11.58 -18.25 11.25
CA ARG A 92 12.64 -19.20 10.95
C ARG A 92 12.11 -20.64 11.03
N ALA A 93 11.27 -20.95 12.01
CA ALA A 93 10.63 -22.24 12.17
C ALA A 93 9.19 -22.20 11.65
N PRO A 94 8.62 -23.34 11.19
CA PRO A 94 7.24 -23.39 10.68
C PRO A 94 6.20 -22.92 11.69
N GLU A 95 6.43 -23.14 12.98
CA GLU A 95 5.58 -22.73 14.10
C GLU A 95 5.60 -21.22 14.39
N ASP A 96 6.57 -20.47 13.84
CA ASP A 96 6.71 -19.03 14.06
C ASP A 96 5.77 -18.20 13.16
N GLY A 97 4.81 -18.83 12.52
CA GLY A 97 3.92 -18.20 11.55
C GLY A 97 2.52 -17.95 12.10
N ASP A 98 2.03 -16.73 11.93
CA ASP A 98 0.64 -16.35 12.22
C ASP A 98 -0.13 -16.09 10.92
N ARG A 99 -1.46 -16.22 10.98
CA ARG A 99 -2.37 -15.91 9.89
C ARG A 99 -3.57 -15.13 10.40
N TRP A 100 -3.93 -14.09 9.67
CA TRP A 100 -5.11 -13.28 9.94
C TRP A 100 -6.06 -13.36 8.76
N ASN A 101 -7.30 -13.71 9.06
CA ASN A 101 -8.36 -13.87 8.07
C ASN A 101 -9.42 -12.79 8.25
N ALA A 102 -10.06 -12.44 7.15
CA ALA A 102 -11.20 -11.54 7.11
C ALA A 102 -12.45 -12.21 7.66
N ARG A 103 -13.32 -11.39 8.25
CA ARG A 103 -14.67 -11.70 8.67
C ARG A 103 -15.67 -11.06 7.74
N ALA A 104 -16.86 -11.62 7.65
CA ALA A 104 -17.92 -11.06 6.81
C ALA A 104 -18.27 -9.62 7.22
N GLY A 105 -18.33 -8.74 6.25
CA GLY A 105 -18.70 -7.34 6.43
C GLY A 105 -17.89 -6.39 5.56
N ASP A 106 -18.47 -5.96 4.42
CA ASP A 106 -17.85 -4.99 3.50
C ASP A 106 -18.50 -3.61 3.67
N LEU A 107 -17.77 -2.65 4.25
CA LEU A 107 -18.25 -1.27 4.42
C LEU A 107 -18.56 -0.56 3.11
N ALA A 108 -17.93 -0.98 2.01
CA ALA A 108 -18.22 -0.45 0.68
C ALA A 108 -19.39 -1.17 -0.02
N GLN A 109 -19.98 -2.19 0.62
CA GLN A 109 -21.14 -2.93 0.12
C GLN A 109 -21.02 -3.35 -1.35
N GLY A 110 -19.85 -3.87 -1.73
CA GLY A 110 -19.55 -4.31 -3.10
C GLY A 110 -19.23 -3.20 -4.10
N LYS A 111 -19.34 -1.91 -3.73
CA LYS A 111 -18.95 -0.81 -4.61
C LYS A 111 -17.46 -0.90 -4.99
N PRO A 112 -17.07 -0.41 -6.18
CA PRO A 112 -15.67 -0.40 -6.62
C PRO A 112 -14.74 0.31 -5.64
N ILE A 113 -13.52 -0.23 -5.48
CA ILE A 113 -12.47 0.38 -4.64
C ILE A 113 -11.22 0.57 -5.46
N VAL A 114 -10.60 1.73 -5.31
CA VAL A 114 -9.25 2.05 -5.82
C VAL A 114 -8.33 2.30 -4.63
N VAL A 115 -7.15 1.69 -4.65
CA VAL A 115 -6.09 1.95 -3.66
C VAL A 115 -4.95 2.69 -4.33
N LEU A 116 -4.61 3.87 -3.82
CA LEU A 116 -3.48 4.65 -4.31
C LEU A 116 -2.23 4.37 -3.50
N ILE A 117 -1.14 4.02 -4.17
CA ILE A 117 0.18 3.77 -3.56
C ILE A 117 1.30 4.51 -4.28
N ASN A 118 2.42 4.71 -3.58
CA ASN A 118 3.68 5.18 -4.15
C ASN A 118 4.88 4.61 -3.37
N GLY A 119 6.09 5.02 -3.75
CA GLY A 119 7.33 4.60 -3.07
C GLY A 119 7.41 4.94 -1.58
N GLY A 120 6.54 5.81 -1.07
CA GLY A 120 6.40 6.11 0.37
C GLY A 120 5.39 5.21 1.11
N SER A 121 4.67 4.34 0.40
CA SER A 121 3.72 3.37 0.98
C SER A 121 4.48 2.16 1.49
N ALA A 122 4.47 1.92 2.81
CA ALA A 122 5.30 0.88 3.42
C ALA A 122 4.56 0.07 4.51
N SER A 123 5.01 -1.17 4.76
CA SER A 123 4.59 -1.99 5.91
C SER A 123 3.07 -2.20 5.95
N ALA A 124 2.36 -1.65 6.95
CA ALA A 124 0.90 -1.75 7.09
C ALA A 124 0.14 -1.32 5.82
N SER A 125 0.61 -0.29 5.11
CA SER A 125 0.03 0.15 3.84
C SER A 125 0.15 -0.93 2.76
N GLU A 126 1.27 -1.65 2.73
CA GLU A 126 1.51 -2.73 1.79
C GLU A 126 0.67 -3.97 2.11
N ILE A 127 0.38 -4.21 3.40
CA ILE A 127 -0.54 -5.26 3.83
C ILE A 127 -1.94 -4.96 3.28
N VAL A 128 -2.47 -3.76 3.49
CA VAL A 128 -3.80 -3.35 3.01
C VAL A 128 -3.87 -3.43 1.48
N ALA A 129 -2.92 -2.80 0.78
CA ALA A 129 -2.90 -2.80 -0.68
C ALA A 129 -2.77 -4.22 -1.25
N GLY A 130 -1.87 -5.05 -0.70
CA GLY A 130 -1.64 -6.41 -1.15
C GLY A 130 -2.83 -7.34 -0.88
N ALA A 131 -3.47 -7.22 0.29
CA ALA A 131 -4.67 -7.99 0.62
C ALA A 131 -5.83 -7.67 -0.34
N LEU A 132 -6.17 -6.41 -0.52
CA LEU A 132 -7.26 -5.98 -1.39
C LEU A 132 -6.99 -6.31 -2.86
N GLN A 133 -5.72 -6.22 -3.31
CA GLN A 133 -5.30 -6.60 -4.65
C GLN A 133 -5.44 -8.11 -4.89
N ASP A 134 -4.89 -8.94 -4.01
CA ASP A 134 -4.89 -10.40 -4.17
C ASP A 134 -6.32 -10.97 -4.15
N HIS A 135 -7.22 -10.38 -3.36
CA HIS A 135 -8.64 -10.71 -3.36
C HIS A 135 -9.41 -10.12 -4.55
N ARG A 136 -8.76 -9.33 -5.43
CA ARG A 136 -9.42 -8.59 -6.52
C ARG A 136 -10.56 -7.70 -6.01
N ARG A 137 -10.46 -7.25 -4.75
CA ARG A 137 -11.46 -6.37 -4.14
C ARG A 137 -11.24 -4.92 -4.54
N ALA A 138 -9.97 -4.55 -4.81
CA ALA A 138 -9.61 -3.21 -5.26
C ALA A 138 -8.62 -3.27 -6.43
N ILE A 139 -8.60 -2.19 -7.22
CA ILE A 139 -7.57 -1.92 -8.21
C ILE A 139 -6.51 -1.04 -7.54
N VAL A 140 -5.26 -1.46 -7.59
CA VAL A 140 -4.13 -0.70 -7.04
C VAL A 140 -3.53 0.18 -8.13
N VAL A 141 -3.44 1.48 -7.85
CA VAL A 141 -3.00 2.51 -8.82
C VAL A 141 -1.84 3.32 -8.25
N GLY A 142 -0.87 3.68 -9.08
CA GLY A 142 0.25 4.55 -8.73
C GLY A 142 1.61 3.98 -9.12
N THR A 143 2.60 4.05 -8.23
CA THR A 143 3.94 3.48 -8.43
C THR A 143 4.21 2.40 -7.38
N LYS A 144 5.24 1.56 -7.62
CA LYS A 144 5.61 0.49 -6.68
C LYS A 144 5.79 1.00 -5.26
N SER A 145 5.32 0.23 -4.28
CA SER A 145 5.46 0.51 -2.86
C SER A 145 6.92 0.42 -2.39
N PHE A 146 7.18 0.65 -1.12
CA PHE A 146 8.52 0.67 -0.53
C PHE A 146 9.17 -0.72 -0.41
N GLY A 147 8.42 -1.75 0.01
CA GLY A 147 8.93 -3.11 0.21
C GLY A 147 9.41 -3.41 1.63
N LYS A 148 8.74 -2.86 2.66
CA LYS A 148 9.03 -3.15 4.07
C LYS A 148 8.13 -4.25 4.59
N GLY A 149 8.53 -5.51 4.41
CA GLY A 149 7.78 -6.69 4.82
C GLY A 149 8.38 -7.42 6.03
N SER A 150 9.18 -6.77 6.87
CA SER A 150 9.81 -7.38 8.05
C SER A 150 9.01 -7.13 9.32
N VAL A 151 8.80 -8.19 10.12
CA VAL A 151 8.27 -8.13 11.49
C VAL A 151 9.42 -7.84 12.44
N GLN A 152 9.30 -6.79 13.24
CA GLN A 152 10.30 -6.42 14.23
C GLN A 152 9.74 -6.62 15.64
N THR A 153 10.45 -7.41 16.43
CA THR A 153 10.16 -7.64 17.85
C THR A 153 11.14 -6.88 18.72
N ILE A 154 10.64 -6.16 19.71
CA ILE A 154 11.45 -5.47 20.71
C ILE A 154 11.56 -6.39 21.92
N MET A 155 12.78 -6.78 22.27
CA MET A 155 13.08 -7.60 23.44
C MET A 155 13.82 -6.78 24.47
N PRO A 156 13.28 -6.63 25.68
CA PRO A 156 14.02 -6.00 26.78
C PRO A 156 15.26 -6.83 27.12
N VAL A 157 16.37 -6.16 27.42
CA VAL A 157 17.60 -6.79 27.89
C VAL A 157 17.87 -6.36 29.34
N ALA A 158 18.71 -7.10 30.04
CA ALA A 158 19.08 -6.77 31.43
C ALA A 158 19.68 -5.35 31.48
N GLY A 159 19.14 -4.51 32.35
CA GLY A 159 19.42 -3.07 32.41
C GLY A 159 18.32 -2.27 31.69
N ASP A 160 18.58 -0.98 31.44
CA ASP A 160 17.58 -0.06 30.83
C ASP A 160 17.54 -0.09 29.30
N GLY A 161 17.96 -1.20 28.68
CA GLY A 161 18.07 -1.36 27.24
C GLY A 161 16.99 -2.26 26.62
N ALA A 162 16.81 -2.14 25.30
CA ALA A 162 16.02 -3.08 24.50
C ALA A 162 16.70 -3.34 23.15
N MET A 163 16.60 -4.56 22.67
CA MET A 163 17.07 -4.93 21.33
C MET A 163 15.89 -5.10 20.38
N ARG A 164 16.10 -4.70 19.13
CA ARG A 164 15.12 -4.87 18.06
C ARG A 164 15.61 -5.95 17.10
N PHE A 165 14.84 -7.00 16.96
CA PHE A 165 15.12 -8.11 16.05
C PHE A 165 14.09 -8.22 14.94
N THR A 166 14.54 -8.61 13.75
CA THR A 166 13.65 -9.08 12.70
C THR A 166 13.38 -10.57 12.92
N THR A 167 12.15 -10.90 13.29
CA THR A 167 11.74 -12.27 13.65
C THR A 167 10.99 -13.00 12.54
N ALA A 168 10.29 -12.28 11.68
CA ALA A 168 9.48 -12.86 10.61
C ALA A 168 9.34 -11.91 9.41
N ARG A 169 8.73 -12.43 8.34
CA ARG A 169 8.36 -11.64 7.15
C ARG A 169 6.86 -11.73 6.92
N TYR A 170 6.29 -10.63 6.39
CA TYR A 170 4.90 -10.58 5.95
C TYR A 170 4.73 -11.12 4.54
N TYR A 171 3.64 -11.87 4.35
CA TYR A 171 3.21 -12.43 3.07
C TYR A 171 1.77 -12.03 2.79
N THR A 172 1.49 -11.71 1.53
CA THR A 172 0.12 -11.44 1.07
C THR A 172 -0.67 -12.73 0.93
N PRO A 173 -2.01 -12.68 0.75
CA PRO A 173 -2.84 -13.87 0.58
C PRO A 173 -2.37 -14.83 -0.53
N SER A 174 -1.81 -14.30 -1.61
CA SER A 174 -1.23 -15.11 -2.69
C SER A 174 0.12 -15.74 -2.35
N GLY A 175 0.66 -15.50 -1.15
CA GLY A 175 1.95 -15.99 -0.70
C GLY A 175 3.16 -15.18 -1.19
N ARG A 176 2.96 -14.00 -1.79
CA ARG A 176 4.04 -13.10 -2.18
C ARG A 176 4.65 -12.44 -0.93
N SER A 177 5.98 -12.46 -0.83
CA SER A 177 6.68 -11.70 0.22
C SER A 177 6.61 -10.21 -0.07
N ILE A 178 6.16 -9.42 0.93
CA ILE A 178 6.20 -7.96 0.85
C ILE A 178 7.65 -7.46 0.89
N GLN A 179 8.51 -8.16 1.65
CA GLN A 179 9.91 -7.78 1.80
C GLN A 179 10.65 -7.81 0.46
N ALA A 180 11.12 -6.66 0.02
CA ALA A 180 11.87 -6.43 -1.22
C ALA A 180 11.09 -6.63 -2.54
N LEU A 181 10.02 -7.46 -2.57
CA LEU A 181 9.21 -7.67 -3.78
C LEU A 181 8.25 -6.52 -4.03
N ARG A 182 7.87 -5.80 -2.96
CA ARG A 182 6.97 -4.64 -3.02
C ARG A 182 5.56 -5.03 -3.50
N VAL A 183 4.61 -4.13 -3.35
CA VAL A 183 3.32 -4.20 -4.04
C VAL A 183 3.46 -3.45 -5.35
N SER A 184 3.27 -4.15 -6.47
CA SER A 184 3.22 -3.54 -7.80
C SER A 184 1.80 -3.12 -8.09
N PRO A 185 1.55 -1.88 -8.53
CA PRO A 185 0.21 -1.44 -8.89
C PRO A 185 -0.29 -2.17 -10.14
N ASP A 186 -1.61 -2.34 -10.24
CA ASP A 186 -2.28 -2.87 -11.44
C ASP A 186 -2.24 -1.84 -12.58
N THR A 187 -2.30 -0.54 -12.22
CA THR A 187 -2.18 0.57 -13.16
C THR A 187 -1.07 1.52 -12.71
N ILE A 188 -0.06 1.67 -13.54
CA ILE A 188 1.07 2.56 -13.25
C ILE A 188 0.71 3.98 -13.63
N VAL A 189 0.77 4.89 -12.64
CA VAL A 189 0.63 6.33 -12.83
C VAL A 189 1.89 7.00 -12.28
N GLN A 190 2.68 7.57 -13.17
CA GLN A 190 3.90 8.31 -12.81
C GLN A 190 3.53 9.73 -12.36
N PRO A 191 4.20 10.28 -11.33
CA PRO A 191 4.07 11.69 -11.02
C PRO A 191 4.57 12.55 -12.21
N PRO A 192 4.10 13.79 -12.36
CA PRO A 192 4.64 14.70 -13.38
C PRO A 192 6.17 14.81 -13.25
N ARG A 193 6.89 14.85 -14.38
CA ARG A 193 8.36 14.92 -14.41
C ARG A 193 8.96 16.16 -13.72
N ASN A 194 8.14 17.11 -13.33
CA ASN A 194 8.55 18.36 -12.66
C ASN A 194 8.39 18.31 -11.13
N ASP A 195 8.17 17.14 -10.55
CA ASP A 195 8.12 17.01 -9.09
C ASP A 195 9.56 17.10 -8.53
N PRO A 196 9.94 18.17 -7.78
CA PRO A 196 11.31 18.39 -7.32
C PRO A 196 11.79 17.39 -6.26
N HIS A 197 10.93 16.50 -5.79
CA HIS A 197 11.27 15.51 -4.77
C HIS A 197 11.12 14.09 -5.31
N PRO A 198 12.22 13.44 -5.77
CA PRO A 198 12.21 12.00 -6.01
C PRO A 198 11.82 11.29 -4.71
N THR A 199 10.87 10.38 -4.79
CA THR A 199 10.50 9.55 -3.63
C THR A 199 11.74 8.78 -3.17
N GLY A 200 11.90 8.55 -1.87
CA GLY A 200 13.11 7.89 -1.33
C GLY A 200 13.43 6.53 -1.99
N ALA A 201 12.44 5.86 -2.59
CA ALA A 201 12.61 4.63 -3.35
C ALA A 201 13.27 4.88 -4.72
N GLU A 202 12.91 5.94 -5.43
CA GLU A 202 13.50 6.31 -6.72
C GLU A 202 14.95 6.78 -6.54
N ALA A 203 15.24 7.50 -5.44
CA ALA A 203 16.60 7.89 -5.08
C ALA A 203 17.47 6.67 -4.75
N ALA A 204 16.93 5.66 -4.08
CA ALA A 204 17.63 4.42 -3.76
C ALA A 204 17.91 3.57 -5.01
N GLU A 205 16.97 3.51 -5.96
CA GLU A 205 17.11 2.77 -7.22
C GLU A 205 18.11 3.46 -8.16
N ALA A 206 18.08 4.79 -8.25
CA ALA A 206 19.07 5.58 -9.00
C ALA A 206 20.48 5.40 -8.42
N ALA A 207 20.64 5.40 -7.10
CA ALA A 207 21.93 5.16 -6.44
C ALA A 207 22.43 3.72 -6.63
N SER A 208 21.54 2.73 -6.71
CA SER A 208 21.88 1.33 -6.99
C SER A 208 22.31 1.11 -8.43
N SER A 209 21.63 1.72 -9.40
CA SER A 209 21.97 1.60 -10.83
C SER A 209 23.31 2.26 -11.17
N THR A 210 23.63 3.36 -10.49
CA THR A 210 24.90 4.07 -10.67
C THR A 210 26.09 3.25 -10.14
N ARG A 211 25.91 2.51 -9.04
CA ARG A 211 26.96 1.61 -8.50
C ARG A 211 27.22 0.40 -9.42
N HIS A 212 26.19 -0.15 -10.07
CA HIS A 212 26.36 -1.28 -11.02
C HIS A 212 27.14 -0.87 -12.27
N ARG A 213 26.96 0.37 -12.75
CA ARG A 213 27.65 0.89 -13.93
C ARG A 213 29.13 1.18 -13.68
N ALA A 214 29.52 1.50 -12.43
CA ALA A 214 30.89 1.77 -12.04
C ALA A 214 31.77 0.51 -11.87
N GLN A 215 31.18 -0.69 -11.86
CA GLN A 215 31.87 -1.97 -11.64
C GLN A 215 32.14 -2.79 -12.88
N LEU A 216 31.82 -2.31 -14.10
CA LEU A 216 32.20 -2.99 -15.32
C LEU A 216 33.69 -2.74 -15.62
N PRO A 217 34.53 -3.76 -15.67
CA PRO A 217 35.95 -3.60 -16.01
C PRO A 217 36.09 -3.12 -17.46
N ARG A 218 36.90 -2.08 -17.64
CA ARG A 218 37.29 -1.63 -18.99
C ARG A 218 38.06 -2.73 -19.65
N SER A 219 37.61 -3.19 -20.82
CA SER A 219 38.31 -4.14 -21.65
C SER A 219 39.72 -3.61 -21.97
N PRO A 220 40.77 -4.43 -21.87
CA PRO A 220 42.12 -4.00 -22.25
C PRO A 220 42.21 -3.80 -23.79
N HIS A 221 42.71 -2.63 -24.16
CA HIS A 221 43.10 -2.35 -25.53
C HIS A 221 44.21 -3.34 -25.97
N HIS A 222 43.95 -4.17 -26.99
CA HIS A 222 44.98 -4.89 -27.69
C HIS A 222 45.64 -3.93 -28.67
N PRO A 223 46.97 -3.78 -28.65
CA PRO A 223 47.69 -3.08 -29.73
C PRO A 223 47.77 -3.96 -30.98
N HIS A 224 47.43 -3.41 -32.11
CA HIS A 224 47.69 -4.02 -33.42
C HIS A 224 49.19 -4.10 -33.70
N PRO A 225 49.72 -5.24 -34.22
CA PRO A 225 51.09 -5.29 -34.70
C PRO A 225 51.18 -4.62 -36.07
N THR A 226 52.15 -3.74 -36.18
CA THR A 226 52.64 -3.19 -37.44
C THR A 226 53.43 -4.26 -38.20
N HIS A 227 53.04 -4.50 -39.43
CA HIS A 227 53.91 -4.90 -40.56
C HIS A 227 53.48 -4.16 -41.80
#